data_5473b9da545778790c36cdf4ecc1fcf5
#
_entry.id   5473b9da545778790c36cdf4ecc1fcf5
#
_cell.length_a   1.000
_cell.length_b   1.000
_cell.length_c   1.000
_cell.angle_alpha   90.00
_cell.angle_beta   90.00
_cell.angle_gamma   90.00
#
_symmetry.space_group_name_H-M   'P 1'
#
loop_
_entity.id
_entity.type
_entity.pdbx_description
1 polymer ?
#
loop_
_entity_poly.entity_id
_entity_poly.type
_entity_poly.pdbx_seq_one_letter_code
_entity_poly.pdbx_strand_id
1 'polypeptide(L)'
;MTIFMRLTPLPAFLIAMTWLAPGFAQVPEAPQTAGAPAASEQTPPDVLQLQGRTLRTYEVPEANQGVAAGLTHFFAVDNATLAKYEIKSGRLVDRWSGAPNGPIRHMNSCMVDTGRIRCANSNYPQTPMGSSIEEFDPVSLEHVSSYSFGMRDEGSLTWFDRYRTGWITAFSHYDKNGGVPFKDHSFSSVVTFDQQWRRTGGWLLPESALERMAPYASSGGAIGPDGWLYLLGHDRPELYVVGRPTMGPVLVHIATIAIEAEGQAFSWAKNGQRVIYTIDRRKHLVRTIEIPPVVVKDASVRRFR
;
A
#
# COMPACT_ATOMS: atom_id res chain seq x y z
N MET A 1 -11.73 -57.02 -60.04
CA MET A 1 -11.66 -58.26 -59.25
C MET A 1 -11.66 -57.80 -57.75
N THR A 2 -12.89 -57.68 -57.18
CA THR A 2 -13.15 -57.08 -55.86
C THR A 2 -13.40 -58.24 -54.91
N ILE A 3 -12.54 -58.34 -53.89
CA ILE A 3 -12.65 -59.36 -52.85
C ILE A 3 -13.37 -58.73 -51.64
N PHE A 4 -14.58 -59.23 -51.37
CA PHE A 4 -15.32 -58.89 -50.14
C PHE A 4 -14.89 -59.83 -48.99
N MET A 5 -14.32 -59.28 -47.95
CA MET A 5 -14.00 -60.00 -46.74
C MET A 5 -15.15 -59.81 -45.73
N ARG A 6 -15.84 -60.91 -45.39
CA ARG A 6 -16.91 -60.92 -44.37
C ARG A 6 -16.28 -61.01 -42.97
N LEU A 7 -16.59 -60.02 -42.12
CA LEU A 7 -16.29 -60.05 -40.71
C LEU A 7 -17.46 -60.74 -39.98
N THR A 8 -17.16 -61.75 -39.19
CA THR A 8 -18.07 -62.42 -38.25
C THR A 8 -18.06 -61.70 -36.91
N PRO A 9 -19.18 -61.49 -36.19
CA PRO A 9 -19.18 -60.83 -34.89
C PRO A 9 -18.79 -61.82 -33.79
N LEU A 10 -17.91 -61.37 -32.88
CA LEU A 10 -17.57 -62.04 -31.64
C LEU A 10 -18.65 -61.75 -30.57
N PRO A 11 -18.96 -62.67 -29.66
CA PRO A 11 -19.92 -62.42 -28.58
C PRO A 11 -19.33 -61.56 -27.49
N ALA A 12 -20.09 -60.53 -27.05
CA ALA A 12 -19.78 -59.68 -25.89
C ALA A 12 -20.03 -60.48 -24.60
N PHE A 13 -18.97 -60.70 -23.85
CA PHE A 13 -19.09 -61.17 -22.47
C PHE A 13 -19.31 -59.95 -21.55
N LEU A 14 -20.51 -59.83 -20.96
CA LEU A 14 -20.80 -58.88 -19.89
C LEU A 14 -20.20 -59.41 -18.57
N ILE A 15 -19.11 -58.83 -18.11
CA ILE A 15 -18.62 -59.03 -16.73
C ILE A 15 -19.29 -58.02 -15.84
N ALA A 16 -20.23 -58.48 -15.02
CA ALA A 16 -20.84 -57.64 -13.96
C ALA A 16 -19.81 -57.47 -12.81
N MET A 17 -19.17 -56.30 -12.75
CA MET A 17 -18.36 -55.92 -11.59
C MET A 17 -19.30 -55.36 -10.50
N THR A 18 -19.51 -56.14 -9.44
CA THR A 18 -20.13 -55.66 -8.21
C THR A 18 -19.15 -54.79 -7.43
N TRP A 19 -19.39 -53.51 -7.42
CA TRP A 19 -18.66 -52.57 -6.54
C TRP A 19 -19.15 -52.76 -5.09
N LEU A 20 -18.32 -53.36 -4.24
CA LEU A 20 -18.47 -53.26 -2.78
C LEU A 20 -18.06 -51.85 -2.36
N ALA A 21 -18.99 -51.05 -1.92
CA ALA A 21 -18.70 -49.73 -1.33
C ALA A 21 -17.88 -49.93 -0.03
N PRO A 22 -16.72 -49.24 0.13
CA PRO A 22 -16.01 -49.28 1.39
C PRO A 22 -16.88 -48.60 2.47
N GLY A 23 -17.18 -49.31 3.55
CA GLY A 23 -17.83 -48.73 4.72
C GLY A 23 -17.02 -47.56 5.26
N PHE A 24 -17.63 -46.37 5.29
CA PHE A 24 -17.04 -45.22 5.99
C PHE A 24 -16.94 -45.55 7.47
N ALA A 25 -15.71 -45.73 7.98
CA ALA A 25 -15.45 -45.76 9.40
C ALA A 25 -15.89 -44.41 9.98
N GLN A 26 -16.83 -44.44 10.94
CA GLN A 26 -17.18 -43.22 11.69
C GLN A 26 -15.92 -42.69 12.39
N VAL A 27 -15.52 -41.46 12.03
CA VAL A 27 -14.49 -40.72 12.76
C VAL A 27 -15.05 -40.45 14.15
N PRO A 28 -14.37 -40.81 15.23
CA PRO A 28 -14.80 -40.47 16.59
C PRO A 28 -14.94 -38.93 16.70
N GLU A 29 -16.09 -38.50 17.19
CA GLU A 29 -16.34 -37.08 17.51
C GLU A 29 -15.28 -36.61 18.52
N ALA A 30 -14.51 -35.61 18.16
CA ALA A 30 -13.52 -35.04 19.07
C ALA A 30 -14.21 -34.47 20.29
N PRO A 31 -13.65 -34.65 21.50
CA PRO A 31 -14.25 -34.10 22.71
C PRO A 31 -14.42 -32.60 22.56
N GLN A 32 -15.64 -32.09 22.77
CA GLN A 32 -15.91 -30.65 22.81
C GLN A 32 -15.06 -30.04 23.93
N THR A 33 -14.00 -29.38 23.55
CA THR A 33 -13.22 -28.54 24.45
C THR A 33 -14.14 -27.43 24.96
N ALA A 34 -14.25 -27.30 26.28
CA ALA A 34 -14.96 -26.20 26.93
C ALA A 34 -14.55 -24.88 26.26
N GLY A 35 -15.56 -24.11 25.83
CA GLY A 35 -15.36 -22.92 25.04
C GLY A 35 -14.32 -22.02 25.66
N ALA A 36 -13.30 -21.63 24.84
CA ALA A 36 -12.39 -20.56 25.21
C ALA A 36 -13.24 -19.34 25.62
N PRO A 37 -12.86 -18.61 26.69
CA PRO A 37 -13.58 -17.40 27.06
C PRO A 37 -13.65 -16.49 25.83
N ALA A 38 -14.87 -16.01 25.51
CA ALA A 38 -15.07 -15.06 24.42
C ALA A 38 -14.08 -13.91 24.62
N ALA A 39 -13.26 -13.67 23.60
CA ALA A 39 -12.37 -12.50 23.59
C ALA A 39 -13.27 -11.29 23.86
N SER A 40 -12.99 -10.54 24.93
CA SER A 40 -13.71 -9.32 25.24
C SER A 40 -13.66 -8.44 23.98
N GLU A 41 -14.81 -8.12 23.39
CA GLU A 41 -14.94 -7.12 22.34
C GLU A 41 -14.38 -5.81 22.91
N GLN A 42 -13.14 -5.52 22.57
CA GLN A 42 -12.55 -4.23 22.87
C GLN A 42 -13.27 -3.22 21.98
N THR A 43 -14.09 -2.36 22.57
CA THR A 43 -14.67 -1.22 21.87
C THR A 43 -13.52 -0.41 21.24
N PRO A 44 -13.53 -0.18 19.93
CA PRO A 44 -12.50 0.64 19.32
C PRO A 44 -12.41 2.01 20.01
N PRO A 45 -11.23 2.58 20.22
CA PRO A 45 -11.11 3.91 20.78
C PRO A 45 -11.83 4.93 19.90
N ASP A 46 -12.42 5.97 20.51
CA ASP A 46 -13.00 7.09 19.77
C ASP A 46 -11.96 7.71 18.84
N VAL A 47 -12.28 7.76 17.54
CA VAL A 47 -11.40 8.32 16.52
C VAL A 47 -11.35 9.84 16.67
N LEU A 48 -10.21 10.39 17.06
CA LEU A 48 -10.01 11.83 17.20
C LEU A 48 -10.21 12.55 15.87
N GLN A 49 -10.94 13.65 15.86
CA GLN A 49 -11.10 14.52 14.69
C GLN A 49 -10.24 15.77 14.85
N LEU A 50 -9.27 15.93 13.96
CA LEU A 50 -8.27 17.01 14.02
C LEU A 50 -8.22 17.74 12.68
N GLN A 51 -7.54 18.92 12.67
CA GLN A 51 -7.40 19.75 11.48
C GLN A 51 -5.91 20.10 11.27
N GLY A 52 -5.40 19.84 10.07
CA GLY A 52 -4.11 20.33 9.60
C GLY A 52 -4.21 21.80 9.13
N ARG A 53 -3.08 22.50 9.12
CA ARG A 53 -3.00 23.91 8.70
C ARG A 53 -2.04 24.06 7.53
N THR A 54 -2.56 24.51 6.38
CA THR A 54 -1.73 24.82 5.22
C THR A 54 -0.78 25.98 5.51
N LEU A 55 0.50 25.79 5.26
CA LEU A 55 1.55 26.79 5.45
C LEU A 55 1.96 27.44 4.12
N ARG A 56 2.11 26.65 3.08
CA ARG A 56 2.54 27.11 1.77
C ARG A 56 1.98 26.24 0.66
N THR A 57 1.80 26.85 -0.52
CA THR A 57 1.37 26.20 -1.74
C THR A 57 2.37 26.52 -2.87
N TYR A 58 2.66 25.52 -3.71
CA TYR A 58 3.50 25.63 -4.90
C TYR A 58 2.70 25.15 -6.11
N GLU A 59 2.83 25.84 -7.25
CA GLU A 59 2.33 25.37 -8.52
C GLU A 59 3.33 24.39 -9.12
N VAL A 60 2.90 23.15 -9.32
CA VAL A 60 3.77 22.02 -9.68
C VAL A 60 3.04 21.11 -10.67
N PRO A 61 3.27 21.28 -11.97
CA PRO A 61 2.59 20.47 -13.00
C PRO A 61 2.73 18.95 -12.81
N GLU A 62 3.83 18.49 -12.22
CA GLU A 62 4.09 17.06 -11.95
C GLU A 62 3.48 16.56 -10.63
N ALA A 63 2.72 17.39 -9.91
CA ALA A 63 2.03 16.97 -8.69
C ALA A 63 0.81 16.10 -9.01
N ASN A 64 1.03 14.85 -9.42
CA ASN A 64 -0.01 13.94 -9.86
C ASN A 64 -0.06 12.65 -9.03
N GLN A 65 1.08 12.05 -8.67
CA GLN A 65 1.13 10.79 -7.94
C GLN A 65 1.73 10.93 -6.53
N GLY A 66 2.70 11.81 -6.35
CA GLY A 66 3.33 11.94 -5.05
C GLY A 66 4.32 13.08 -4.93
N VAL A 67 4.91 13.18 -3.74
CA VAL A 67 5.97 14.13 -3.44
C VAL A 67 6.93 13.56 -2.40
N ALA A 68 8.24 13.75 -2.60
CA ALA A 68 9.27 13.46 -1.60
C ALA A 68 9.91 14.75 -1.10
N ALA A 69 9.98 14.94 0.22
CA ALA A 69 10.62 16.09 0.85
C ALA A 69 12.10 15.83 1.10
N GLY A 70 12.96 16.75 0.65
CA GLY A 70 14.36 16.87 1.04
C GLY A 70 14.58 18.04 1.97
N LEU A 71 15.85 18.43 2.20
CA LEU A 71 16.20 19.57 3.04
C LEU A 71 16.06 20.92 2.33
N THR A 72 16.46 20.98 1.07
CA THR A 72 16.49 22.22 0.25
C THR A 72 15.58 22.12 -0.99
N HIS A 73 15.23 20.90 -1.38
CA HIS A 73 14.39 20.60 -2.52
C HIS A 73 13.29 19.62 -2.15
N PHE A 74 12.19 19.66 -2.88
CA PHE A 74 11.22 18.59 -2.91
C PHE A 74 11.13 18.02 -4.33
N PHE A 75 10.62 16.81 -4.44
CA PHE A 75 10.55 16.06 -5.70
C PHE A 75 9.10 15.65 -5.94
N ALA A 76 8.51 16.21 -7.00
CA ALA A 76 7.15 15.86 -7.41
C ALA A 76 7.15 14.67 -8.37
N VAL A 77 6.13 13.86 -8.31
CA VAL A 77 6.04 12.59 -9.04
C VAL A 77 4.78 12.58 -9.91
N ASP A 78 4.96 12.26 -11.18
CA ASP A 78 3.89 11.99 -12.14
C ASP A 78 4.19 10.71 -12.92
N ASN A 79 3.63 9.58 -12.46
CA ASN A 79 3.80 8.27 -13.09
C ASN A 79 5.28 7.92 -13.40
N ALA A 80 5.76 8.22 -14.57
CA ALA A 80 7.14 7.96 -15.01
C ALA A 80 8.02 9.23 -15.01
N THR A 81 7.63 10.28 -14.30
CA THR A 81 8.36 11.54 -14.23
C THR A 81 8.68 11.89 -12.78
N LEU A 82 9.91 12.37 -12.55
CA LEU A 82 10.38 12.90 -11.28
C LEU A 82 10.92 14.32 -11.50
N ALA A 83 10.34 15.32 -10.85
CA ALA A 83 10.69 16.71 -11.01
C ALA A 83 11.21 17.33 -9.71
N LYS A 84 12.35 17.99 -9.75
CA LYS A 84 13.05 18.59 -8.60
C LYS A 84 12.74 20.08 -8.51
N TYR A 85 12.25 20.51 -7.35
CA TYR A 85 11.89 21.90 -7.07
C TYR A 85 12.66 22.46 -5.89
N GLU A 86 13.11 23.69 -5.97
CA GLU A 86 13.72 24.38 -4.83
C GLU A 86 12.64 24.81 -3.83
N ILE A 87 12.79 24.45 -2.55
CA ILE A 87 11.81 24.78 -1.51
C ILE A 87 11.66 26.29 -1.33
N LYS A 88 12.77 27.06 -1.36
CA LYS A 88 12.74 28.50 -1.09
C LYS A 88 11.95 29.28 -2.13
N SER A 89 12.20 29.06 -3.40
CA SER A 89 11.59 29.78 -4.52
C SER A 89 10.36 29.12 -5.11
N GLY A 90 10.25 27.79 -5.02
CA GLY A 90 9.28 26.97 -5.76
C GLY A 90 9.65 26.74 -7.22
N ARG A 91 10.86 27.11 -7.63
CA ARG A 91 11.32 27.01 -9.02
C ARG A 91 11.72 25.57 -9.36
N LEU A 92 11.28 25.09 -10.53
CA LEU A 92 11.78 23.86 -11.13
C LEU A 92 13.28 23.94 -11.35
N VAL A 93 14.02 22.96 -10.88
CA VAL A 93 15.47 22.85 -11.02
C VAL A 93 15.84 21.87 -12.11
N ASP A 94 15.20 20.69 -12.10
CA ASP A 94 15.52 19.60 -13.00
C ASP A 94 14.35 18.63 -13.12
N ARG A 95 14.36 17.79 -14.17
CA ARG A 95 13.32 16.79 -14.43
C ARG A 95 13.93 15.55 -15.08
N TRP A 96 13.57 14.40 -14.54
CA TRP A 96 13.82 13.10 -15.15
C TRP A 96 12.51 12.52 -15.68
N SER A 97 12.57 11.82 -16.81
CA SER A 97 11.44 11.06 -17.35
C SER A 97 11.91 9.69 -17.83
N GLY A 98 11.18 8.67 -17.46
CA GLY A 98 11.41 7.30 -17.91
C GLY A 98 11.15 7.14 -19.41
N ALA A 99 11.73 6.09 -19.99
CA ALA A 99 11.50 5.75 -21.39
C ALA A 99 10.02 5.40 -21.62
N PRO A 100 9.44 5.82 -22.77
CA PRO A 100 8.10 5.36 -23.16
C PRO A 100 8.04 3.83 -23.16
N ASN A 101 7.01 3.27 -22.50
CA ASN A 101 6.84 1.83 -22.29
C ASN A 101 7.98 1.12 -21.52
N GLY A 102 8.81 1.88 -20.82
CA GLY A 102 9.85 1.37 -19.92
C GLY A 102 9.26 0.65 -18.69
N PRO A 103 10.11 0.09 -17.82
CA PRO A 103 9.69 -0.62 -16.61
C PRO A 103 9.11 0.32 -15.52
N ILE A 104 9.50 1.60 -15.51
CA ILE A 104 8.98 2.61 -14.58
C ILE A 104 7.73 3.23 -15.21
N ARG A 105 6.56 2.84 -14.71
CA ARG A 105 5.27 3.19 -15.33
C ARG A 105 4.34 3.95 -14.43
N HIS A 106 4.36 3.64 -13.15
CA HIS A 106 3.43 4.19 -12.20
C HIS A 106 4.09 4.32 -10.83
N MET A 107 5.01 5.30 -10.75
CA MET A 107 5.55 5.71 -9.47
C MET A 107 4.45 6.37 -8.63
N ASN A 108 4.34 5.95 -7.39
CA ASN A 108 3.41 6.48 -6.40
C ASN A 108 4.14 7.35 -5.37
N SER A 109 4.18 6.90 -4.13
CA SER A 109 4.84 7.60 -3.05
C SER A 109 6.36 7.47 -3.15
N CYS A 110 7.05 8.59 -2.93
CA CYS A 110 8.50 8.62 -2.86
C CYS A 110 8.97 9.19 -1.52
N MET A 111 10.18 8.84 -1.14
CA MET A 111 10.85 9.40 0.03
C MET A 111 12.32 9.71 -0.25
N VAL A 112 12.86 10.71 0.43
CA VAL A 112 14.32 10.94 0.49
C VAL A 112 14.87 10.24 1.73
N ASP A 113 15.78 9.30 1.51
CA ASP A 113 16.40 8.53 2.59
C ASP A 113 17.85 8.19 2.26
N THR A 114 18.76 8.42 3.24
CA THR A 114 20.19 8.07 3.13
C THR A 114 20.86 8.49 1.80
N GLY A 115 20.59 9.70 1.33
CA GLY A 115 21.19 10.25 0.11
C GLY A 115 20.61 9.66 -1.20
N ARG A 116 19.42 9.08 -1.16
CA ARG A 116 18.68 8.58 -2.33
C ARG A 116 17.24 9.05 -2.30
N ILE A 117 16.65 9.23 -3.46
CA ILE A 117 15.21 9.31 -3.64
C ILE A 117 14.77 7.87 -3.94
N ARG A 118 13.82 7.36 -3.17
CA ARG A 118 13.23 6.04 -3.39
C ARG A 118 11.76 6.17 -3.65
N CYS A 119 11.27 5.51 -4.70
CA CYS A 119 9.89 5.57 -5.14
C CYS A 119 9.27 4.19 -5.22
N ALA A 120 8.05 4.04 -4.73
CA ALA A 120 7.23 2.88 -5.04
C ALA A 120 6.78 2.96 -6.49
N ASN A 121 6.95 1.88 -7.25
CA ASN A 121 6.52 1.78 -8.63
C ASN A 121 5.71 0.51 -8.84
N SER A 122 4.72 0.55 -9.71
CA SER A 122 3.89 -0.60 -10.07
C SER A 122 3.55 -0.59 -11.54
N ASN A 123 2.99 -1.70 -12.02
CA ASN A 123 2.46 -1.81 -13.39
C ASN A 123 0.99 -1.38 -13.50
N TYR A 124 0.44 -0.71 -12.47
CA TYR A 124 -0.95 -0.25 -12.50
C TYR A 124 -1.30 0.45 -13.82
N PRO A 125 -2.45 0.19 -14.45
CA PRO A 125 -3.56 -0.63 -13.97
C PRO A 125 -3.52 -2.10 -14.42
N GLN A 126 -2.39 -2.62 -14.93
CA GLN A 126 -2.31 -3.99 -15.41
C GLN A 126 -2.35 -5.01 -14.26
N THR A 127 -2.91 -6.18 -14.57
CA THR A 127 -2.93 -7.35 -13.71
C THR A 127 -2.33 -8.56 -14.46
N PRO A 128 -1.61 -9.47 -13.76
CA PRO A 128 -1.33 -9.47 -12.31
C PRO A 128 -0.43 -8.32 -11.89
N MET A 129 -0.62 -7.86 -10.64
CA MET A 129 0.08 -6.71 -10.10
C MET A 129 1.56 -7.00 -9.88
N GLY A 130 2.43 -6.20 -10.52
CA GLY A 130 3.88 -6.22 -10.33
C GLY A 130 4.35 -4.93 -9.71
N SER A 131 5.38 -5.00 -8.85
CA SER A 131 5.86 -3.83 -8.13
C SER A 131 7.37 -3.82 -7.98
N SER A 132 7.94 -2.61 -7.86
CA SER A 132 9.36 -2.37 -7.60
C SER A 132 9.58 -1.13 -6.75
N ILE A 133 10.79 -1.01 -6.22
CA ILE A 133 11.31 0.24 -5.66
C ILE A 133 12.36 0.76 -6.61
N GLU A 134 12.21 2.01 -7.00
CA GLU A 134 13.13 2.71 -7.90
C GLU A 134 13.97 3.69 -7.11
N GLU A 135 15.27 3.68 -7.31
CA GLU A 135 16.21 4.58 -6.65
C GLU A 135 16.79 5.60 -7.63
N PHE A 136 16.80 6.86 -7.20
CA PHE A 136 17.36 7.98 -7.97
C PHE A 136 18.40 8.74 -7.16
N ASP A 137 19.37 9.32 -7.83
CA ASP A 137 20.30 10.27 -7.25
C ASP A 137 19.58 11.63 -7.05
N PRO A 138 19.56 12.23 -5.85
CA PRO A 138 18.84 13.49 -5.61
C PRO A 138 19.54 14.72 -6.22
N VAL A 139 20.78 14.60 -6.68
CA VAL A 139 21.54 15.70 -7.31
C VAL A 139 21.29 15.69 -8.81
N SER A 140 21.63 14.58 -9.49
CA SER A 140 21.53 14.46 -10.96
C SER A 140 20.15 13.98 -11.44
N LEU A 141 19.27 13.49 -10.56
CA LEU A 141 18.03 12.80 -10.87
C LEU A 141 18.19 11.52 -11.72
N GLU A 142 19.40 11.06 -11.93
CA GLU A 142 19.63 9.80 -12.66
C GLU A 142 19.04 8.62 -11.89
N HIS A 143 18.41 7.71 -12.62
CA HIS A 143 17.96 6.43 -12.09
C HIS A 143 19.17 5.55 -11.79
N VAL A 144 19.26 5.05 -10.56
CA VAL A 144 20.46 4.34 -10.04
C VAL A 144 20.22 2.83 -9.99
N SER A 145 19.07 2.41 -9.47
CA SER A 145 18.80 0.99 -9.27
C SER A 145 17.30 0.72 -9.12
N SER A 146 16.94 -0.54 -9.34
CA SER A 146 15.60 -1.08 -9.11
C SER A 146 15.66 -2.32 -8.22
N TYR A 147 14.74 -2.41 -7.28
CA TYR A 147 14.45 -3.66 -6.58
C TYR A 147 13.07 -4.14 -6.97
N SER A 148 12.97 -5.28 -7.67
CA SER A 148 11.70 -5.85 -8.09
C SER A 148 11.15 -6.82 -7.05
N PHE A 149 9.89 -6.61 -6.65
CA PHE A 149 9.13 -7.59 -5.89
C PHE A 149 8.54 -8.68 -6.79
N GLY A 150 8.58 -8.48 -8.10
CA GLY A 150 7.84 -9.31 -9.05
C GLY A 150 6.33 -9.14 -8.90
N MET A 151 5.60 -10.16 -9.32
CA MET A 151 4.15 -10.24 -9.13
C MET A 151 3.83 -10.80 -7.75
N ARG A 152 2.98 -10.10 -6.99
CA ARG A 152 2.60 -10.48 -5.64
C ARG A 152 1.10 -10.51 -5.46
N ASP A 153 0.66 -11.43 -4.60
CA ASP A 153 -0.75 -11.58 -4.23
C ASP A 153 -1.21 -10.52 -3.22
N GLU A 154 -0.26 -9.84 -2.56
CA GLU A 154 -0.53 -8.73 -1.64
C GLU A 154 -1.11 -7.49 -2.33
N GLY A 155 -0.92 -7.33 -3.65
CA GLY A 155 -1.42 -6.19 -4.41
C GLY A 155 -0.33 -5.30 -5.01
N SER A 156 -0.70 -4.07 -5.33
CA SER A 156 0.17 -3.03 -5.90
C SER A 156 0.87 -2.25 -4.79
N LEU A 157 2.19 -2.14 -4.83
CA LEU A 157 2.96 -1.31 -3.89
C LEU A 157 2.63 0.17 -4.10
N THR A 158 2.14 0.83 -3.06
CA THR A 158 1.76 2.24 -3.11
C THR A 158 2.70 3.16 -2.34
N TRP A 159 3.19 2.73 -1.20
CA TRP A 159 4.15 3.47 -0.40
C TRP A 159 5.01 2.55 0.46
N PHE A 160 6.11 3.07 1.01
CA PHE A 160 6.96 2.43 1.99
C PHE A 160 7.68 3.48 2.84
N ASP A 161 8.12 3.08 4.04
CA ASP A 161 8.90 3.89 4.97
C ASP A 161 9.86 3.02 5.80
N ARG A 162 10.78 3.65 6.49
CA ARG A 162 11.68 2.95 7.43
C ARG A 162 10.91 2.48 8.66
N TYR A 163 11.12 1.22 9.01
CA TYR A 163 10.55 0.62 10.19
C TYR A 163 11.57 -0.28 10.89
N ARG A 164 11.95 0.08 12.13
CA ARG A 164 13.04 -0.58 12.85
C ARG A 164 14.31 -0.60 12.00
N THR A 165 14.92 -1.79 11.78
CA THR A 165 16.07 -1.97 10.90
C THR A 165 15.69 -2.26 9.44
N GLY A 166 14.42 -2.35 9.10
CA GLY A 166 13.91 -2.69 7.77
C GLY A 166 12.89 -1.68 7.26
N TRP A 167 11.79 -2.18 6.72
CA TRP A 167 10.80 -1.42 5.98
C TRP A 167 9.37 -1.75 6.41
N ILE A 168 8.48 -0.78 6.30
CA ILE A 168 7.03 -0.92 6.34
C ILE A 168 6.48 -0.42 5.01
N THR A 169 5.52 -1.13 4.45
CA THR A 169 4.99 -0.87 3.11
C THR A 169 3.48 -1.01 3.10
N ALA A 170 2.79 -0.47 2.10
CA ALA A 170 1.43 -0.88 1.78
C ALA A 170 1.36 -1.49 0.39
N PHE A 171 0.57 -2.56 0.31
CA PHE A 171 0.11 -3.15 -0.92
C PHE A 171 -1.40 -2.96 -1.01
N SER A 172 -1.86 -2.39 -2.13
CA SER A 172 -3.26 -2.02 -2.33
C SER A 172 -3.93 -2.89 -3.38
N HIS A 173 -5.17 -3.26 -3.09
CA HIS A 173 -6.14 -3.78 -4.04
C HIS A 173 -7.18 -2.72 -4.34
N TYR A 174 -7.92 -2.86 -5.43
CA TYR A 174 -8.84 -1.86 -5.95
C TYR A 174 -10.15 -2.54 -6.39
N ASP A 175 -11.28 -1.84 -6.22
CA ASP A 175 -12.60 -2.39 -6.55
C ASP A 175 -12.87 -2.43 -8.05
N LYS A 176 -12.15 -1.62 -8.84
CA LYS A 176 -12.43 -1.41 -10.26
C LYS A 176 -11.16 -1.52 -11.09
N ASN A 177 -10.78 -0.44 -11.76
CA ASN A 177 -9.61 -0.39 -12.62
C ASN A 177 -8.33 -0.77 -11.85
N GLY A 178 -7.57 -1.70 -12.38
CA GLY A 178 -6.39 -2.26 -11.70
C GLY A 178 -6.72 -3.31 -10.62
N GLY A 179 -8.00 -3.61 -10.37
CA GLY A 179 -8.42 -4.67 -9.47
C GLY A 179 -8.23 -6.07 -10.04
N VAL A 180 -8.15 -7.06 -9.19
CA VAL A 180 -8.12 -8.48 -9.55
C VAL A 180 -9.43 -9.15 -9.12
N PRO A 181 -9.89 -10.22 -9.79
CA PRO A 181 -11.07 -10.95 -9.37
C PRO A 181 -10.98 -11.41 -7.92
N PHE A 182 -12.09 -11.30 -7.19
CA PHE A 182 -12.25 -11.75 -5.80
C PHE A 182 -11.46 -10.97 -4.74
N LYS A 183 -10.82 -9.84 -5.10
CA LYS A 183 -10.15 -8.96 -4.15
C LYS A 183 -10.51 -7.51 -4.44
N ASP A 184 -11.13 -6.87 -3.47
CA ASP A 184 -11.43 -5.45 -3.45
C ASP A 184 -10.44 -4.68 -2.56
N HIS A 185 -10.68 -3.40 -2.32
CA HIS A 185 -9.85 -2.54 -1.49
C HIS A 185 -9.64 -3.07 -0.07
N SER A 186 -10.56 -3.88 0.47
CA SER A 186 -10.47 -4.45 1.83
C SER A 186 -9.33 -5.45 2.00
N PHE A 187 -8.84 -6.04 0.91
CA PHE A 187 -7.66 -6.92 0.91
C PHE A 187 -6.33 -6.17 1.00
N SER A 188 -6.35 -4.85 1.00
CA SER A 188 -5.14 -4.03 1.14
C SER A 188 -4.53 -4.19 2.52
N SER A 189 -3.21 -4.22 2.56
CA SER A 189 -2.48 -4.51 3.80
C SER A 189 -1.21 -3.71 3.95
N VAL A 190 -0.79 -3.56 5.20
CA VAL A 190 0.53 -3.05 5.59
C VAL A 190 1.44 -4.24 5.87
N VAL A 191 2.57 -4.30 5.16
CA VAL A 191 3.51 -5.42 5.24
C VAL A 191 4.86 -4.91 5.72
N THR A 192 5.53 -5.67 6.59
CA THR A 192 6.88 -5.34 7.05
C THR A 192 7.92 -6.26 6.44
N PHE A 193 9.09 -5.70 6.14
CA PHE A 193 10.24 -6.38 5.57
C PHE A 193 11.52 -6.09 6.37
N ASP A 194 12.47 -7.00 6.29
CA ASP A 194 13.84 -6.74 6.73
C ASP A 194 14.62 -5.89 5.70
N GLN A 195 15.92 -5.67 5.95
CA GLN A 195 16.78 -4.89 5.04
C GLN A 195 16.98 -5.55 3.67
N GLN A 196 16.78 -6.85 3.56
CA GLN A 196 16.89 -7.64 2.34
C GLN A 196 15.54 -7.86 1.67
N TRP A 197 14.51 -7.11 2.06
CA TRP A 197 13.15 -7.21 1.56
C TRP A 197 12.48 -8.59 1.76
N ARG A 198 12.90 -9.37 2.79
CA ARG A 198 12.19 -10.58 3.20
C ARG A 198 11.05 -10.18 4.15
N ARG A 199 9.87 -10.70 3.89
CA ARG A 199 8.66 -10.40 4.68
C ARG A 199 8.83 -10.85 6.13
N THR A 200 8.56 -9.96 7.08
CA THR A 200 8.68 -10.21 8.52
C THR A 200 7.35 -10.17 9.26
N GLY A 201 6.29 -9.63 8.65
CA GLY A 201 4.97 -9.54 9.25
C GLY A 201 4.06 -8.58 8.50
N GLY A 202 3.01 -8.12 9.17
CA GLY A 202 2.08 -7.14 8.61
C GLY A 202 0.78 -7.05 9.38
N TRP A 203 -0.09 -6.15 8.94
CA TRP A 203 -1.42 -5.90 9.49
C TRP A 203 -2.40 -5.56 8.38
N LEU A 204 -3.65 -5.85 8.61
CA LEU A 204 -4.76 -5.33 7.82
C LEU A 204 -5.02 -3.87 8.22
N LEU A 205 -5.54 -3.10 7.28
CA LEU A 205 -6.02 -1.75 7.54
C LEU A 205 -7.37 -1.84 8.29
N PRO A 206 -7.66 -0.88 9.19
CA PRO A 206 -8.94 -0.85 9.88
C PRO A 206 -10.08 -0.48 8.92
N GLU A 207 -11.22 -1.15 9.05
CA GLU A 207 -12.41 -0.94 8.21
C GLU A 207 -12.83 0.53 8.19
N SER A 208 -12.84 1.19 9.34
CA SER A 208 -13.18 2.62 9.47
C SER A 208 -12.31 3.58 8.65
N ALA A 209 -11.10 3.18 8.28
CA ALA A 209 -10.25 3.93 7.35
C ALA A 209 -10.45 3.45 5.90
N LEU A 210 -10.59 2.14 5.67
CA LEU A 210 -10.79 1.58 4.33
C LEU A 210 -12.07 2.06 3.66
N GLU A 211 -13.20 2.10 4.37
CA GLU A 211 -14.47 2.65 3.86
C GLU A 211 -14.34 4.10 3.38
N ARG A 212 -13.48 4.88 4.04
CA ARG A 212 -13.21 6.27 3.64
C ARG A 212 -12.26 6.37 2.45
N MET A 213 -11.47 5.33 2.20
CA MET A 213 -10.52 5.24 1.07
C MET A 213 -11.15 4.61 -0.18
N ALA A 214 -12.26 3.87 -0.03
CA ALA A 214 -12.94 3.20 -1.15
C ALA A 214 -13.28 4.15 -2.30
N PRO A 215 -13.22 3.70 -3.57
CA PRO A 215 -12.97 2.34 -4.08
C PRO A 215 -11.48 1.99 -4.25
N TYR A 216 -10.61 2.82 -3.70
CA TYR A 216 -9.16 2.63 -3.64
C TYR A 216 -8.74 2.24 -2.22
N ALA A 217 -7.44 2.26 -1.93
CA ALA A 217 -6.92 2.02 -0.59
C ALA A 217 -5.84 3.07 -0.24
N SER A 218 -4.88 2.71 0.62
CA SER A 218 -3.83 3.65 1.03
C SER A 218 -2.86 3.94 -0.11
N SER A 219 -2.89 5.15 -0.65
CA SER A 219 -1.98 5.62 -1.70
C SER A 219 -0.71 6.27 -1.15
N GLY A 220 -0.72 6.73 0.09
CA GLY A 220 0.43 7.29 0.76
C GLY A 220 0.51 6.88 2.22
N GLY A 221 1.73 6.78 2.76
CA GLY A 221 1.93 6.45 4.16
C GLY A 221 3.35 6.69 4.63
N ALA A 222 3.48 7.11 5.89
CA ALA A 222 4.77 7.26 6.57
C ALA A 222 4.59 7.26 8.10
N ILE A 223 5.63 6.82 8.82
CA ILE A 223 5.65 6.92 10.28
C ILE A 223 6.00 8.35 10.67
N GLY A 224 5.12 8.97 11.43
CA GLY A 224 5.31 10.33 11.93
C GLY A 224 6.37 10.47 13.02
N PRO A 225 6.78 11.71 13.33
CA PRO A 225 7.78 11.97 14.37
C PRO A 225 7.33 11.53 15.77
N ASP A 226 6.03 11.37 16.00
CA ASP A 226 5.43 10.84 17.22
C ASP A 226 5.34 9.30 17.24
N GLY A 227 5.76 8.64 16.17
CA GLY A 227 5.78 7.18 16.06
C GLY A 227 4.48 6.53 15.63
N TRP A 228 3.42 7.29 15.36
CA TRP A 228 2.21 6.77 14.72
C TRP A 228 2.40 6.60 13.22
N LEU A 229 1.64 5.71 12.60
CA LEU A 229 1.59 5.58 11.14
C LEU A 229 0.47 6.47 10.61
N TYR A 230 0.82 7.36 9.69
CA TYR A 230 -0.08 8.25 8.99
C TYR A 230 -0.31 7.71 7.58
N LEU A 231 -1.55 7.72 7.14
CA LEU A 231 -1.99 7.16 5.85
C LEU A 231 -2.81 8.20 5.09
N LEU A 232 -2.63 8.27 3.78
CA LEU A 232 -3.56 8.92 2.86
C LEU A 232 -4.28 7.87 2.03
N GLY A 233 -5.56 8.12 1.76
CA GLY A 233 -6.31 7.43 0.72
C GLY A 233 -5.99 8.00 -0.66
N HIS A 234 -6.96 7.93 -1.59
CA HIS A 234 -6.77 8.40 -2.96
C HIS A 234 -7.44 9.76 -3.22
N ASP A 235 -8.63 9.99 -2.69
CA ASP A 235 -9.47 11.14 -3.07
C ASP A 235 -9.80 12.07 -1.91
N ARG A 236 -10.07 11.53 -0.71
CA ARG A 236 -10.52 12.36 0.41
C ARG A 236 -9.38 13.18 0.99
N PRO A 237 -9.64 14.47 1.32
CA PRO A 237 -8.66 15.36 1.92
C PRO A 237 -8.45 15.06 3.41
N GLU A 238 -8.05 13.85 3.73
CA GLU A 238 -7.97 13.33 5.10
C GLU A 238 -6.73 12.46 5.29
N LEU A 239 -5.98 12.71 6.37
CA LEU A 239 -4.97 11.79 6.88
C LEU A 239 -5.60 10.88 7.93
N TYR A 240 -5.38 9.59 7.82
CA TYR A 240 -5.78 8.60 8.82
C TYR A 240 -4.58 8.21 9.65
N VAL A 241 -4.70 8.29 10.96
CA VAL A 241 -3.61 7.94 11.87
C VAL A 241 -3.94 6.62 12.52
N VAL A 242 -3.00 5.68 12.43
CA VAL A 242 -3.20 4.34 12.97
C VAL A 242 -2.06 3.93 13.88
N GLY A 243 -2.39 3.11 14.85
CA GLY A 243 -1.45 2.44 15.74
C GLY A 243 -1.48 0.93 15.58
N ARG A 244 -0.45 0.26 16.11
CA ARG A 244 -0.45 -1.21 16.17
C ARG A 244 -1.33 -1.67 17.34
N PRO A 245 -2.13 -2.72 17.17
CA PRO A 245 -2.81 -3.35 18.30
C PRO A 245 -1.78 -4.02 19.22
N THR A 246 -2.12 -4.18 20.49
CA THR A 246 -1.34 -5.06 21.40
C THR A 246 -1.48 -6.52 21.01
N MET A 247 -2.62 -6.89 20.46
CA MET A 247 -2.94 -8.23 19.96
C MET A 247 -3.87 -8.13 18.76
N GLY A 248 -3.72 -9.03 17.80
CA GLY A 248 -4.57 -9.13 16.61
C GLY A 248 -3.94 -8.61 15.33
N PRO A 249 -4.57 -8.90 14.19
CA PRO A 249 -4.02 -8.63 12.86
C PRO A 249 -4.40 -7.27 12.27
N VAL A 250 -5.29 -6.49 12.91
CA VAL A 250 -5.85 -5.26 12.35
C VAL A 250 -5.25 -4.04 13.07
N LEU A 251 -4.81 -3.04 12.32
CA LEU A 251 -4.37 -1.76 12.87
C LEU A 251 -5.55 -1.02 13.52
N VAL A 252 -5.25 -0.16 14.48
CA VAL A 252 -6.26 0.60 15.21
C VAL A 252 -6.30 2.03 14.66
N HIS A 253 -7.45 2.47 14.16
CA HIS A 253 -7.68 3.85 13.72
C HIS A 253 -7.85 4.75 14.94
N ILE A 254 -6.94 5.72 15.13
CA ILE A 254 -6.88 6.57 16.33
C ILE A 254 -7.19 8.04 16.07
N ALA A 255 -7.00 8.51 14.84
CA ALA A 255 -7.36 9.88 14.47
C ALA A 255 -7.60 10.02 12.97
N THR A 256 -8.48 10.94 12.60
CA THR A 256 -8.63 11.50 11.25
C THR A 256 -8.27 12.97 11.30
N ILE A 257 -7.39 13.41 10.39
CA ILE A 257 -6.94 14.81 10.30
C ILE A 257 -7.38 15.35 8.96
N ALA A 258 -8.32 16.28 8.96
CA ALA A 258 -8.72 16.97 7.73
C ALA A 258 -7.58 17.87 7.24
N ILE A 259 -7.33 17.89 5.94
CA ILE A 259 -6.26 18.66 5.29
C ILE A 259 -6.79 19.37 4.03
N GLU A 260 -6.12 20.45 3.62
CA GLU A 260 -6.42 21.11 2.35
C GLU A 260 -5.58 20.53 1.21
N ALA A 261 -5.77 19.26 0.90
CA ALA A 261 -5.12 18.59 -0.21
C ALA A 261 -5.97 17.39 -0.64
N GLU A 262 -5.88 17.00 -1.90
CA GLU A 262 -6.43 15.73 -2.33
C GLU A 262 -5.59 14.59 -1.72
N GLY A 263 -6.23 13.51 -1.30
CA GLY A 263 -5.50 12.35 -0.81
C GLY A 263 -4.78 11.66 -1.96
N GLN A 264 -3.47 11.43 -1.85
CA GLN A 264 -2.70 10.60 -2.77
C GLN A 264 -1.41 10.14 -2.09
N ALA A 265 -0.45 11.02 -1.92
CA ALA A 265 0.80 10.71 -1.23
C ALA A 265 1.34 11.92 -0.49
N PHE A 266 2.18 11.68 0.48
CA PHE A 266 2.85 12.72 1.25
C PHE A 266 4.24 12.28 1.70
N SER A 267 5.03 13.24 2.13
CA SER A 267 6.33 13.01 2.77
C SER A 267 6.53 14.00 3.93
N TRP A 268 7.06 13.53 5.04
CA TRP A 268 7.42 14.41 6.16
C TRP A 268 8.59 15.33 5.79
N ALA A 269 8.51 16.59 6.19
CA ALA A 269 9.61 17.54 6.08
C ALA A 269 10.85 17.03 6.84
N LYS A 270 12.03 17.27 6.29
CA LYS A 270 13.31 16.80 6.84
C LYS A 270 13.94 17.70 7.89
N ASN A 271 13.28 18.81 8.24
CA ASN A 271 13.75 19.81 9.21
C ASN A 271 13.27 19.54 10.66
N GLY A 272 12.71 18.37 10.94
CA GLY A 272 12.21 17.98 12.26
C GLY A 272 10.85 18.57 12.65
N GLN A 273 10.25 19.40 11.81
CA GLN A 273 8.92 19.97 12.03
C GLN A 273 7.82 18.92 11.72
N ARG A 274 6.66 19.10 12.37
CA ARG A 274 5.46 18.29 12.07
C ARG A 274 4.74 18.82 10.83
N VAL A 275 5.46 18.88 9.72
CA VAL A 275 4.97 19.39 8.45
C VAL A 275 5.09 18.28 7.41
N ILE A 276 4.03 18.08 6.66
CA ILE A 276 4.05 17.22 5.47
C ILE A 276 4.10 18.05 4.19
N TYR A 277 4.74 17.52 3.17
CA TYR A 277 4.52 17.87 1.78
C TYR A 277 3.50 16.90 1.22
N THR A 278 2.45 17.38 0.58
CA THR A 278 1.41 16.57 -0.05
C THR A 278 0.93 17.23 -1.32
N ILE A 279 0.16 16.52 -2.13
CA ILE A 279 -0.29 17.03 -3.44
C ILE A 279 -1.80 17.30 -3.44
N ASP A 280 -2.19 18.27 -4.25
CA ASP A 280 -3.56 18.48 -4.73
C ASP A 280 -3.53 18.19 -6.25
N ARG A 281 -3.79 16.93 -6.60
CA ARG A 281 -3.59 16.39 -7.95
C ARG A 281 -4.43 17.13 -8.99
N ARG A 282 -5.68 17.43 -8.67
CA ARG A 282 -6.60 18.11 -9.60
C ARG A 282 -6.17 19.52 -9.92
N LYS A 283 -5.44 20.16 -9.02
CA LYS A 283 -4.97 21.54 -9.17
C LYS A 283 -3.50 21.63 -9.52
N HIS A 284 -2.79 20.50 -9.60
CA HIS A 284 -1.34 20.43 -9.80
C HIS A 284 -0.57 21.29 -8.78
N LEU A 285 -0.89 21.10 -7.50
CA LEU A 285 -0.25 21.83 -6.41
C LEU A 285 0.50 20.88 -5.48
N VAL A 286 1.62 21.35 -4.95
CA VAL A 286 2.23 20.80 -3.73
C VAL A 286 1.92 21.73 -2.58
N ARG A 287 1.40 21.20 -1.48
CA ARG A 287 1.13 21.95 -0.26
C ARG A 287 2.01 21.48 0.89
N THR A 288 2.47 22.42 1.70
CA THR A 288 3.04 22.09 3.01
C THR A 288 1.98 22.32 4.06
N ILE A 289 1.75 21.30 4.88
CA ILE A 289 0.68 21.31 5.88
C ILE A 289 1.26 20.93 7.24
N GLU A 290 1.04 21.78 8.22
CA GLU A 290 1.36 21.50 9.61
C GLU A 290 0.33 20.51 10.18
N ILE A 291 0.84 19.44 10.77
CA ILE A 291 0.02 18.35 11.32
C ILE A 291 0.02 18.44 12.85
N PRO A 292 -1.15 18.51 13.49
CA PRO A 292 -1.24 18.59 14.95
C PRO A 292 -0.69 17.30 15.59
N PRO A 293 -0.23 17.37 16.85
CA PRO A 293 0.16 16.17 17.60
C PRO A 293 -1.07 15.28 17.86
N VAL A 294 -0.87 13.97 17.72
CA VAL A 294 -1.90 12.97 18.07
C VAL A 294 -1.56 12.35 19.40
N VAL A 295 -2.38 12.63 20.42
CA VAL A 295 -2.20 12.13 21.77
C VAL A 295 -3.29 11.13 22.10
N VAL A 296 -2.90 9.88 22.26
CA VAL A 296 -3.78 8.77 22.63
C VAL A 296 -3.30 8.16 23.93
N LYS A 297 -4.19 7.98 24.90
CA LYS A 297 -3.90 7.38 26.22
C LYS A 297 -4.36 5.91 26.31
N ASP A 298 -4.75 5.31 25.20
CA ASP A 298 -5.21 3.92 25.17
C ASP A 298 -4.03 2.94 25.24
N ALA A 299 -3.98 2.14 26.31
CA ALA A 299 -2.94 1.15 26.55
C ALA A 299 -3.01 -0.04 25.55
N SER A 300 -4.12 -0.21 24.84
CA SER A 300 -4.29 -1.27 23.82
C SER A 300 -3.59 -0.92 22.50
N VAL A 301 -3.16 0.33 22.29
CA VAL A 301 -2.57 0.81 21.05
C VAL A 301 -1.10 1.14 21.24
N ARG A 302 -0.27 0.69 20.30
CA ARG A 302 1.18 0.83 20.30
C ARG A 302 1.66 1.66 19.12
N ARG A 303 2.68 2.48 19.33
CA ARG A 303 3.39 3.20 18.28
C ARG A 303 4.28 2.27 17.46
N PHE A 304 4.67 2.71 16.27
CA PHE A 304 5.63 2.01 15.40
C PHE A 304 7.09 2.28 15.79
N ARG A 305 7.34 3.41 16.41
CA ARG A 305 8.66 3.81 16.96
C ARG A 305 8.56 4.05 18.46
#